data_789c50bd0509a9ebe009d8e9f000604d
#
_entry.id   789c50bd0509a9ebe009d8e9f000604d
#
_cell.length_a   1.000
_cell.length_b   1.000
_cell.length_c   1.000
_cell.angle_alpha   90.00
_cell.angle_beta   90.00
_cell.angle_gamma   90.00
#
_symmetry.space_group_name_H-M   'P 1'
#
loop_
_entity.id
_entity.type
_entity.pdbx_description
1 polymer ?
#
loop_
_entity_poly.entity_id
_entity_poly.type
_entity_poly.pdbx_seq_one_letter_code
_entity_poly.pdbx_strand_id
1 'polypeptide(L)'
;MSNLTNCNTTENTATAGATKSVIGRIHSFESCGTVDGPGIRFITFFQGCLMRCLYCHNRDTWDTHGGKEVTVEDLMKEVVTYRHFMNASGGGVTASGGEAILQAEFVRDWFRACKKEGIHTCLDTNGFVRRYDPVIDELLEVTDLVMLDLKQMNDEIHQNLVGVSNHRTLEFAKYLAKKNVKVWILYVVVPGWSDDDDSAHRLCEFTRDMGNVEKI
;
A
#
# COMPACT_ATOMS: atom_id res chain seq x y z
N MET A 1 -47.83 46.36 -36.55
CA MET A 1 -47.93 46.15 -35.10
C MET A 1 -47.85 44.64 -34.85
N SER A 2 -46.72 44.13 -34.50
CA SER A 2 -46.60 42.78 -33.98
C SER A 2 -45.26 42.66 -33.31
N ASN A 3 -45.30 42.59 -31.97
CA ASN A 3 -44.15 42.37 -31.09
C ASN A 3 -43.72 40.90 -31.17
N LEU A 4 -42.47 40.69 -31.50
CA LEU A 4 -41.78 39.41 -31.33
C LEU A 4 -40.99 39.47 -30.02
N THR A 5 -41.41 38.71 -29.03
CA THR A 5 -40.72 38.46 -27.77
C THR A 5 -39.62 37.40 -28.00
N ASN A 6 -38.37 37.79 -27.84
CA ASN A 6 -37.23 36.90 -27.79
C ASN A 6 -37.21 36.14 -26.45
N CYS A 7 -37.31 34.82 -26.52
CA CYS A 7 -37.10 33.95 -25.39
C CYS A 7 -35.62 33.49 -25.40
N ASN A 8 -34.80 34.11 -24.55
CA ASN A 8 -33.41 33.65 -24.29
C ASN A 8 -33.46 32.50 -23.29
N THR A 9 -33.27 31.29 -23.77
CA THR A 9 -32.93 30.11 -22.94
C THR A 9 -31.44 30.13 -22.68
N THR A 10 -31.03 30.53 -21.47
CA THR A 10 -29.69 30.35 -20.94
C THR A 10 -29.51 28.87 -20.59
N GLU A 11 -28.78 28.14 -21.43
CA GLU A 11 -28.30 26.82 -21.07
C GLU A 11 -27.24 26.96 -19.97
N ASN A 12 -27.60 26.47 -18.81
CA ASN A 12 -26.74 26.40 -17.64
C ASN A 12 -25.89 25.14 -17.79
N THR A 13 -24.71 25.23 -18.47
CA THR A 13 -23.71 24.17 -18.48
C THR A 13 -23.09 24.10 -17.10
N ALA A 14 -23.58 23.15 -16.31
CA ALA A 14 -22.91 22.75 -15.07
C ALA A 14 -21.52 22.21 -15.42
N THR A 15 -20.50 23.00 -15.16
CA THR A 15 -19.11 22.56 -15.17
C THR A 15 -18.97 21.48 -14.09
N ALA A 16 -18.81 20.23 -14.54
CA ALA A 16 -18.38 19.13 -13.67
C ALA A 16 -17.09 19.55 -12.99
N GLY A 17 -17.11 19.68 -11.67
CA GLY A 17 -15.97 20.05 -10.87
C GLY A 17 -14.84 19.08 -11.14
N ALA A 18 -13.72 19.58 -11.65
CA ALA A 18 -12.50 18.79 -11.79
C ALA A 18 -12.07 18.33 -10.40
N THR A 19 -12.27 17.06 -10.10
CA THR A 19 -11.70 16.42 -8.91
C THR A 19 -10.20 16.57 -8.99
N LYS A 20 -9.64 17.32 -8.03
CA LYS A 20 -8.21 17.56 -7.94
C LYS A 20 -7.51 16.19 -7.90
N SER A 21 -6.74 15.84 -8.93
CA SER A 21 -6.02 14.58 -8.97
C SER A 21 -5.06 14.50 -7.78
N VAL A 22 -5.14 13.40 -7.02
CA VAL A 22 -4.23 13.15 -5.91
C VAL A 22 -2.83 12.92 -6.50
N ILE A 23 -1.83 13.57 -5.94
CA ILE A 23 -0.42 13.42 -6.36
C ILE A 23 0.27 12.48 -5.37
N GLY A 24 0.95 11.45 -5.90
CA GLY A 24 1.81 10.55 -5.15
C GLY A 24 3.28 11.01 -5.19
N ARG A 25 4.02 10.60 -4.17
CA ARG A 25 5.47 10.76 -4.11
C ARG A 25 6.11 9.38 -4.13
N ILE A 26 6.89 9.08 -5.15
CA ILE A 26 7.62 7.82 -5.29
C ILE A 26 9.12 8.04 -5.26
N HIS A 27 9.84 7.09 -4.70
CA HIS A 27 11.30 7.02 -4.80
C HIS A 27 11.69 6.49 -6.20
N SER A 28 11.18 5.31 -6.55
CA SER A 28 11.48 4.59 -7.79
C SER A 28 10.41 3.54 -8.08
N PHE A 29 10.59 2.83 -9.19
CA PHE A 29 9.83 1.60 -9.46
C PHE A 29 10.75 0.53 -10.05
N GLU A 30 10.33 -0.72 -9.93
CA GLU A 30 10.95 -1.90 -10.54
C GLU A 30 9.90 -2.68 -11.33
N SER A 31 10.24 -3.07 -12.54
CA SER A 31 9.27 -3.66 -13.48
C SER A 31 9.18 -5.19 -13.45
N CYS A 32 10.09 -5.87 -12.76
CA CYS A 32 10.25 -7.33 -12.81
C CYS A 32 10.56 -7.96 -11.45
N GLY A 33 9.97 -7.44 -10.36
CA GLY A 33 10.12 -8.02 -9.03
C GLY A 33 9.52 -9.42 -8.94
N THR A 34 10.20 -10.31 -8.23
CA THR A 34 9.80 -11.72 -8.07
C THR A 34 9.59 -12.15 -6.62
N VAL A 35 9.87 -11.24 -5.67
CA VAL A 35 9.81 -11.53 -4.21
C VAL A 35 8.78 -10.67 -3.47
N ASP A 36 8.19 -9.68 -4.14
CA ASP A 36 7.29 -8.69 -3.54
C ASP A 36 5.81 -9.03 -3.81
N GLY A 37 5.46 -10.30 -3.71
CA GLY A 37 4.12 -10.84 -3.90
C GLY A 37 4.09 -11.97 -4.93
N PRO A 38 2.89 -12.45 -5.33
CA PRO A 38 2.74 -13.54 -6.29
C PRO A 38 3.14 -13.13 -7.70
N GLY A 39 3.81 -14.01 -8.42
CA GLY A 39 4.19 -13.83 -9.83
C GLY A 39 5.20 -12.70 -10.06
N ILE A 40 5.27 -12.21 -11.29
CA ILE A 40 6.11 -11.05 -11.65
C ILE A 40 5.36 -9.77 -11.32
N ARG A 41 6.02 -8.85 -10.61
CA ARG A 41 5.41 -7.64 -10.08
C ARG A 41 6.02 -6.37 -10.71
N PHE A 42 5.17 -5.40 -10.97
CA PHE A 42 5.59 -4.02 -11.09
C PHE A 42 5.52 -3.39 -9.69
N ILE A 43 6.67 -3.07 -9.13
CA ILE A 43 6.78 -2.56 -7.77
C ILE A 43 6.96 -1.05 -7.83
N THR A 44 6.16 -0.30 -7.07
CA THR A 44 6.36 1.13 -6.85
C THR A 44 6.83 1.34 -5.43
N PHE A 45 8.03 1.88 -5.28
CA PHE A 45 8.61 2.25 -3.98
C PHE A 45 8.18 3.67 -3.61
N PHE A 46 7.26 3.77 -2.67
CA PHE A 46 6.74 5.04 -2.19
C PHE A 46 7.74 5.76 -1.28
N GLN A 47 7.72 7.07 -1.34
CA GLN A 47 8.54 7.94 -0.50
C GLN A 47 7.85 8.19 0.84
N GLY A 48 8.64 8.22 1.92
CA GLY A 48 8.20 8.47 3.28
C GLY A 48 8.08 7.21 4.11
N CYS A 49 8.68 7.22 5.32
CA CYS A 49 8.51 6.18 6.33
C CYS A 49 8.65 6.79 7.73
N LEU A 50 7.81 6.37 8.68
CA LEU A 50 7.86 6.82 10.06
C LEU A 50 8.67 5.89 10.96
N MET A 51 8.97 4.67 10.51
CA MET A 51 9.88 3.75 11.20
C MET A 51 11.35 4.08 10.93
N ARG A 52 12.23 3.64 11.82
CA ARG A 52 13.69 3.83 11.75
C ARG A 52 14.40 2.51 11.99
N CYS A 53 14.01 1.49 11.22
CA CYS A 53 14.54 0.14 11.37
C CYS A 53 16.07 0.12 11.25
N LEU A 54 16.76 -0.50 12.19
CA LEU A 54 18.22 -0.59 12.20
C LEU A 54 18.78 -1.29 10.96
N TYR A 55 18.03 -2.26 10.43
CA TYR A 55 18.37 -3.05 9.24
C TYR A 55 17.80 -2.49 7.91
N CYS A 56 17.20 -1.29 7.95
CA CYS A 56 16.62 -0.70 6.74
C CYS A 56 17.68 -0.49 5.65
N HIS A 57 17.44 -1.04 4.47
CA HIS A 57 18.30 -0.86 3.30
C HIS A 57 17.78 0.22 2.33
N ASN A 58 16.58 0.78 2.59
CA ASN A 58 15.97 1.87 1.81
C ASN A 58 15.88 3.17 2.63
N ARG A 59 16.97 3.59 3.29
CA ARG A 59 16.96 4.77 4.20
C ARG A 59 16.68 6.09 3.49
N ASP A 60 16.96 6.18 2.23
CA ASP A 60 16.67 7.30 1.33
C ASP A 60 15.17 7.52 1.11
N THR A 61 14.33 6.51 1.38
CA THR A 61 12.87 6.65 1.40
C THR A 61 12.29 7.22 2.71
N TRP A 62 13.09 7.48 3.73
CA TRP A 62 12.59 7.95 5.05
C TRP A 62 12.00 9.36 5.02
N ASP A 63 12.56 10.24 4.18
CA ASP A 63 12.07 11.61 4.06
C ASP A 63 10.67 11.63 3.42
N THR A 64 9.69 12.18 4.15
CA THR A 64 8.31 12.29 3.68
C THR A 64 8.10 13.38 2.61
N HIS A 65 9.09 14.23 2.39
CA HIS A 65 9.05 15.34 1.43
C HIS A 65 9.91 15.10 0.18
N GLY A 66 10.72 14.05 0.20
CA GLY A 66 11.56 13.64 -0.93
C GLY A 66 10.80 12.97 -2.08
N GLY A 67 11.56 12.35 -2.98
CA GLY A 67 11.03 11.58 -4.11
C GLY A 67 10.51 12.44 -5.26
N LYS A 68 9.87 11.76 -6.22
CA LYS A 68 9.26 12.37 -7.41
C LYS A 68 7.76 12.45 -7.25
N GLU A 69 7.17 13.57 -7.62
CA GLU A 69 5.73 13.69 -7.75
C GLU A 69 5.25 12.98 -9.02
N VAL A 70 4.21 12.16 -8.89
CA VAL A 70 3.60 11.42 -9.98
C VAL A 70 2.08 11.48 -9.89
N THR A 71 1.42 11.43 -11.04
CA THR A 71 -0.03 11.19 -11.11
C THR A 71 -0.33 9.70 -11.26
N VAL A 72 -1.54 9.29 -10.94
CA VAL A 72 -1.99 7.91 -11.21
C VAL A 72 -1.91 7.58 -12.71
N GLU A 73 -2.25 8.56 -13.56
CA GLU A 73 -2.19 8.40 -15.01
C GLU A 73 -0.76 8.14 -15.50
N ASP A 74 0.23 8.89 -15.01
CA ASP A 74 1.63 8.70 -15.42
C ASP A 74 2.16 7.34 -14.95
N LEU A 75 1.83 6.92 -13.73
CA LEU A 75 2.23 5.62 -13.21
C LEU A 75 1.57 4.48 -14.01
N MET A 76 0.31 4.62 -14.40
CA MET A 76 -0.39 3.63 -15.20
C MET A 76 0.17 3.49 -16.62
N LYS A 77 0.70 4.56 -17.24
CA LYS A 77 1.40 4.48 -18.54
C LYS A 77 2.56 3.50 -18.48
N GLU A 78 3.33 3.51 -17.39
CA GLU A 78 4.43 2.57 -17.18
C GLU A 78 3.89 1.15 -16.89
N VAL A 79 2.97 1.00 -15.94
CA VAL A 79 2.42 -0.28 -15.50
C VAL A 79 1.88 -1.13 -16.66
N VAL A 80 1.10 -0.52 -17.56
CA VAL A 80 0.45 -1.27 -18.63
C VAL A 80 1.44 -1.84 -19.66
N THR A 81 2.65 -1.30 -19.76
CA THR A 81 3.71 -1.83 -20.64
C THR A 81 4.16 -3.23 -20.21
N TYR A 82 4.03 -3.56 -18.92
CA TYR A 82 4.45 -4.83 -18.32
C TYR A 82 3.29 -5.82 -18.11
N ARG A 83 2.07 -5.47 -18.53
CA ARG A 83 0.85 -6.30 -18.33
C ARG A 83 1.03 -7.76 -18.77
N HIS A 84 1.70 -8.02 -19.90
CA HIS A 84 1.88 -9.37 -20.40
C HIS A 84 2.69 -10.24 -19.44
N PHE A 85 3.73 -9.71 -18.82
CA PHE A 85 4.56 -10.44 -17.85
C PHE A 85 3.76 -10.73 -16.57
N MET A 86 3.01 -9.75 -16.08
CA MET A 86 2.14 -9.90 -14.92
C MET A 86 1.07 -10.98 -15.18
N ASN A 87 0.36 -10.89 -16.28
CA ASN A 87 -0.71 -11.85 -16.60
C ASN A 87 -0.16 -13.28 -16.80
N ALA A 88 0.98 -13.45 -17.47
CA ALA A 88 1.57 -14.76 -17.74
C ALA A 88 2.04 -15.47 -16.46
N SER A 89 2.39 -14.71 -15.40
CA SER A 89 2.91 -15.24 -14.13
C SER A 89 1.88 -15.27 -12.99
N GLY A 90 0.66 -14.76 -13.20
CA GLY A 90 -0.29 -14.51 -12.12
C GLY A 90 0.17 -13.38 -11.18
N GLY A 91 0.98 -12.48 -11.69
CA GLY A 91 1.52 -11.32 -10.97
C GLY A 91 0.62 -10.08 -11.00
N GLY A 92 1.20 -8.92 -10.79
CA GLY A 92 0.47 -7.65 -10.76
C GLY A 92 1.30 -6.49 -10.28
N VAL A 93 0.70 -5.53 -9.60
CA VAL A 93 1.42 -4.39 -9.01
C VAL A 93 1.61 -4.56 -7.51
N THR A 94 2.70 -3.99 -6.97
CA THR A 94 2.96 -3.89 -5.53
C THR A 94 3.26 -2.45 -5.16
N ALA A 95 2.53 -1.92 -4.18
CA ALA A 95 2.87 -0.68 -3.49
C ALA A 95 3.75 -1.01 -2.30
N SER A 96 5.01 -0.60 -2.33
CA SER A 96 6.04 -0.87 -1.32
C SER A 96 6.87 0.40 -1.04
N GLY A 97 8.13 0.27 -0.60
CA GLY A 97 9.10 1.36 -0.47
C GLY A 97 9.44 1.75 0.94
N GLY A 98 9.20 2.99 1.31
CA GLY A 98 9.25 3.46 2.68
C GLY A 98 8.04 2.92 3.46
N GLU A 99 6.87 3.54 3.26
CA GLU A 99 5.58 3.07 3.78
C GLU A 99 4.46 3.58 2.89
N ALA A 100 3.94 2.70 2.04
CA ALA A 100 2.94 3.05 1.04
C ALA A 100 1.63 3.56 1.65
N ILE A 101 1.23 3.06 2.84
CA ILE A 101 -0.02 3.44 3.50
C ILE A 101 -0.03 4.89 4.00
N LEU A 102 1.12 5.55 4.09
CA LEU A 102 1.19 6.99 4.37
C LEU A 102 0.56 7.83 3.24
N GLN A 103 0.48 7.25 2.03
CA GLN A 103 -0.12 7.86 0.85
C GLN A 103 -1.39 7.09 0.42
N ALA A 104 -2.19 6.64 1.39
CA ALA A 104 -3.33 5.75 1.18
C ALA A 104 -4.31 6.25 0.11
N GLU A 105 -4.57 7.56 0.02
CA GLU A 105 -5.45 8.14 -1.01
C GLU A 105 -4.90 7.90 -2.43
N PHE A 106 -3.61 8.13 -2.63
CA PHE A 106 -2.97 7.90 -3.92
C PHE A 106 -2.92 6.42 -4.27
N VAL A 107 -2.51 5.57 -3.32
CA VAL A 107 -2.42 4.11 -3.52
C VAL A 107 -3.80 3.52 -3.85
N ARG A 108 -4.87 3.96 -3.14
CA ARG A 108 -6.25 3.59 -3.43
C ARG A 108 -6.63 3.92 -4.87
N ASP A 109 -6.36 5.15 -5.32
CA ASP A 109 -6.74 5.60 -6.65
C ASP A 109 -5.92 4.89 -7.74
N TRP A 110 -4.63 4.63 -7.47
CA TRP A 110 -3.80 3.80 -8.34
C TRP A 110 -4.30 2.35 -8.42
N PHE A 111 -4.60 1.73 -7.28
CA PHE A 111 -5.15 0.37 -7.25
C PHE A 111 -6.52 0.28 -7.94
N ARG A 112 -7.39 1.29 -7.79
CA ARG A 112 -8.63 1.37 -8.57
C ARG A 112 -8.38 1.39 -10.07
N ALA A 113 -7.36 2.11 -10.53
CA ALA A 113 -6.98 2.12 -11.94
C ALA A 113 -6.45 0.75 -12.38
N CYS A 114 -5.60 0.11 -11.57
CA CYS A 114 -5.11 -1.25 -11.83
C CYS A 114 -6.25 -2.29 -11.92
N LYS A 115 -7.22 -2.22 -11.01
CA LYS A 115 -8.39 -3.12 -11.01
C LYS A 115 -9.24 -2.98 -12.28
N LYS A 116 -9.40 -1.76 -12.82
CA LYS A 116 -10.10 -1.52 -14.11
C LYS A 116 -9.39 -2.22 -15.27
N GLU A 117 -8.08 -2.37 -15.19
CA GLU A 117 -7.25 -3.08 -16.17
C GLU A 117 -7.11 -4.58 -15.89
N GLY A 118 -7.80 -5.10 -14.87
CA GLY A 118 -7.73 -6.51 -14.45
C GLY A 118 -6.39 -6.90 -13.81
N ILE A 119 -5.63 -5.95 -13.30
CA ILE A 119 -4.31 -6.16 -12.70
C ILE A 119 -4.49 -6.43 -11.20
N HIS A 120 -3.83 -7.49 -10.69
CA HIS A 120 -3.78 -7.84 -9.27
C HIS A 120 -2.99 -6.80 -8.48
N THR A 121 -3.48 -6.43 -7.29
CA THR A 121 -2.93 -5.39 -6.42
C THR A 121 -2.42 -5.96 -5.12
N CYS A 122 -1.21 -5.56 -4.72
CA CYS A 122 -0.57 -5.98 -3.48
C CYS A 122 -0.09 -4.74 -2.71
N LEU A 123 -0.45 -4.65 -1.44
CA LEU A 123 0.02 -3.62 -0.52
C LEU A 123 1.09 -4.24 0.40
N ASP A 124 2.33 -3.81 0.25
CA ASP A 124 3.43 -4.12 1.16
C ASP A 124 3.56 -2.97 2.17
N THR A 125 3.37 -3.29 3.45
CA THR A 125 3.25 -2.29 4.52
C THR A 125 3.77 -2.80 5.85
N ASN A 126 4.34 -1.90 6.63
CA ASN A 126 4.67 -2.16 8.04
C ASN A 126 3.46 -2.02 8.98
N GLY A 127 2.29 -1.67 8.45
CA GLY A 127 1.05 -1.61 9.19
C GLY A 127 0.97 -0.50 10.24
N PHE A 128 1.86 0.49 10.22
CA PHE A 128 1.84 1.60 11.18
C PHE A 128 0.75 2.62 10.80
N VAL A 129 -0.50 2.19 10.87
CA VAL A 129 -1.68 3.03 10.58
C VAL A 129 -1.96 3.97 11.73
N ARG A 130 -2.04 5.27 11.44
CA ARG A 130 -2.27 6.30 12.48
C ARG A 130 -3.76 6.48 12.79
N ARG A 131 -4.61 6.26 11.81
CA ARG A 131 -6.06 6.47 11.90
C ARG A 131 -6.78 5.57 10.90
N TYR A 132 -7.87 4.95 11.33
CA TYR A 132 -8.77 4.17 10.47
C TYR A 132 -9.88 5.09 10.00
N ASP A 133 -9.64 5.78 8.90
CA ASP A 133 -10.62 6.60 8.20
C ASP A 133 -11.19 5.85 6.98
N PRO A 134 -12.22 6.38 6.31
CA PRO A 134 -12.81 5.72 5.15
C PRO A 134 -11.82 5.40 4.03
N VAL A 135 -10.72 6.15 3.91
CA VAL A 135 -9.71 5.94 2.87
C VAL A 135 -8.99 4.60 3.05
N ILE A 136 -8.75 4.19 4.29
CA ILE A 136 -8.14 2.87 4.58
C ILE A 136 -9.08 1.75 4.15
N ASP A 137 -10.38 1.85 4.46
CA ASP A 137 -11.37 0.87 4.01
C ASP A 137 -11.45 0.80 2.49
N GLU A 138 -11.54 1.94 1.81
CA GLU A 138 -11.57 2.04 0.35
C GLU A 138 -10.30 1.50 -0.31
N LEU A 139 -9.13 1.67 0.32
CA LEU A 139 -7.87 1.09 -0.14
C LEU A 139 -7.91 -0.44 -0.03
N LEU A 140 -8.38 -0.97 1.11
CA LEU A 140 -8.46 -2.42 1.32
C LEU A 140 -9.48 -3.09 0.38
N GLU A 141 -10.58 -2.41 0.00
CA GLU A 141 -11.55 -2.92 -0.98
C GLU A 141 -10.95 -3.14 -2.39
N VAL A 142 -9.88 -2.44 -2.72
CA VAL A 142 -9.19 -2.55 -4.01
C VAL A 142 -7.83 -3.24 -3.90
N THR A 143 -7.53 -3.85 -2.74
CA THR A 143 -6.31 -4.61 -2.46
C THR A 143 -6.61 -6.11 -2.45
N ASP A 144 -5.94 -6.86 -3.32
CA ASP A 144 -6.12 -8.32 -3.39
C ASP A 144 -5.28 -9.06 -2.34
N LEU A 145 -4.15 -8.49 -1.95
CA LEU A 145 -3.22 -9.07 -0.98
C LEU A 145 -2.54 -7.97 -0.18
N VAL A 146 -2.41 -8.18 1.12
CA VAL A 146 -1.53 -7.37 1.97
C VAL A 146 -0.31 -8.21 2.37
N MET A 147 0.89 -7.69 2.11
CA MET A 147 2.13 -8.19 2.70
C MET A 147 2.40 -7.34 3.94
N LEU A 148 2.28 -7.94 5.11
CA LEU A 148 2.38 -7.24 6.39
C LEU A 148 3.68 -7.59 7.11
N ASP A 149 4.50 -6.59 7.34
CA ASP A 149 5.74 -6.69 8.11
C ASP A 149 5.48 -6.77 9.62
N LEU A 150 5.54 -7.96 10.21
CA LEU A 150 5.59 -8.15 11.66
C LEU A 150 7.05 -8.24 12.12
N LYS A 151 7.63 -7.12 12.49
CA LYS A 151 9.09 -7.01 12.67
C LYS A 151 9.61 -7.60 13.99
N GLN A 152 8.80 -7.56 15.05
CA GLN A 152 9.08 -8.15 16.35
C GLN A 152 7.81 -8.14 17.21
N MET A 153 7.52 -9.25 17.90
CA MET A 153 6.31 -9.40 18.71
C MET A 153 6.47 -8.83 20.13
N ASN A 154 7.69 -8.74 20.66
CA ASN A 154 7.98 -8.06 21.91
C ASN A 154 8.09 -6.55 21.66
N ASP A 155 7.26 -5.74 22.33
CA ASP A 155 7.18 -4.31 22.07
C ASP A 155 8.46 -3.54 22.44
N GLU A 156 9.13 -3.91 23.51
CA GLU A 156 10.38 -3.26 23.94
C GLU A 156 11.50 -3.51 22.91
N ILE A 157 11.63 -4.75 22.45
CA ILE A 157 12.60 -5.10 21.42
C ILE A 157 12.23 -4.41 20.11
N HIS A 158 10.92 -4.38 19.77
CA HIS A 158 10.44 -3.70 18.57
C HIS A 158 10.78 -2.21 18.58
N GLN A 159 10.57 -1.52 19.70
CA GLN A 159 10.92 -0.09 19.83
C GLN A 159 12.42 0.15 19.64
N ASN A 160 13.27 -0.72 20.19
CA ASN A 160 14.71 -0.62 20.01
C ASN A 160 15.16 -0.94 18.57
N LEU A 161 14.47 -1.87 17.88
CA LEU A 161 14.81 -2.31 16.54
C LEU A 161 14.32 -1.34 15.45
N VAL A 162 13.12 -0.75 15.62
CA VAL A 162 12.46 0.04 14.55
C VAL A 162 12.05 1.45 14.96
N GLY A 163 12.27 1.83 16.22
CA GLY A 163 12.06 3.20 16.73
C GLY A 163 10.63 3.55 17.15
N VAL A 164 9.68 2.62 17.06
CA VAL A 164 8.26 2.82 17.44
C VAL A 164 7.69 1.55 18.10
N SER A 165 6.56 1.68 18.83
CA SER A 165 5.82 0.53 19.37
C SER A 165 5.18 -0.30 18.26
N ASN A 166 5.07 -1.62 18.47
CA ASN A 166 4.40 -2.57 17.55
C ASN A 166 2.87 -2.51 17.64
N HIS A 167 2.29 -1.83 18.61
CA HIS A 167 0.84 -1.85 18.87
C HIS A 167 0.02 -1.50 17.63
N ARG A 168 0.41 -0.48 16.87
CA ARG A 168 -0.33 -0.07 15.67
C ARG A 168 -0.28 -1.10 14.56
N THR A 169 0.86 -1.73 14.35
CA THR A 169 1.02 -2.83 13.39
C THR A 169 0.14 -4.03 13.79
N LEU A 170 0.15 -4.40 15.08
CA LEU A 170 -0.68 -5.51 15.58
C LEU A 170 -2.19 -5.18 15.54
N GLU A 171 -2.58 -3.93 15.79
CA GLU A 171 -3.96 -3.47 15.60
C GLU A 171 -4.36 -3.55 14.12
N PHE A 172 -3.49 -3.14 13.22
CA PHE A 172 -3.77 -3.24 11.78
C PHE A 172 -3.89 -4.70 11.33
N ALA A 173 -3.06 -5.60 11.82
CA ALA A 173 -3.18 -7.03 11.57
C ALA A 173 -4.57 -7.57 11.98
N LYS A 174 -5.04 -7.23 13.18
CA LYS A 174 -6.40 -7.59 13.65
C LYS A 174 -7.49 -6.93 12.80
N TYR A 175 -7.26 -5.72 12.32
CA TYR A 175 -8.18 -5.03 11.42
C TYR A 175 -8.29 -5.75 10.07
N LEU A 176 -7.18 -6.17 9.47
CA LEU A 176 -7.16 -6.99 8.26
C LEU A 176 -7.90 -8.32 8.44
N ALA A 177 -7.72 -8.99 9.59
CA ALA A 177 -8.45 -10.21 9.92
C ALA A 177 -9.97 -9.96 9.99
N LYS A 178 -10.41 -8.89 10.67
CA LYS A 178 -11.83 -8.49 10.73
C LYS A 178 -12.44 -8.20 9.36
N LYS A 179 -11.66 -7.63 8.45
CA LYS A 179 -12.07 -7.32 7.06
C LYS A 179 -11.91 -8.51 6.12
N ASN A 180 -11.39 -9.64 6.60
CA ASN A 180 -11.10 -10.85 5.82
C ASN A 180 -10.23 -10.58 4.57
N VAL A 181 -9.26 -9.65 4.69
CA VAL A 181 -8.29 -9.37 3.65
C VAL A 181 -7.21 -10.45 3.68
N LYS A 182 -6.80 -10.97 2.53
CA LYS A 182 -5.71 -11.95 2.44
C LYS A 182 -4.39 -11.34 2.87
N VAL A 183 -3.63 -12.04 3.70
CA VAL A 183 -2.37 -11.55 4.25
C VAL A 183 -1.25 -12.56 4.04
N TRP A 184 -0.12 -12.07 3.58
CA TRP A 184 1.18 -12.71 3.75
C TRP A 184 1.93 -11.96 4.83
N ILE A 185 2.53 -12.69 5.77
CA ILE A 185 3.35 -12.10 6.82
C ILE A 185 4.80 -12.08 6.35
N LEU A 186 5.43 -10.92 6.48
CA LEU A 186 6.86 -10.76 6.33
C LEU A 186 7.50 -10.66 7.72
N TYR A 187 8.53 -11.46 7.96
CA TYR A 187 9.29 -11.43 9.20
C TYR A 187 10.78 -11.50 8.89
N VAL A 188 11.48 -10.39 9.08
CA VAL A 188 12.91 -10.34 8.87
C VAL A 188 13.61 -10.89 10.09
N VAL A 189 14.34 -12.00 9.92
CA VAL A 189 15.16 -12.60 10.98
C VAL A 189 16.45 -11.79 11.13
N VAL A 190 16.56 -11.06 12.22
CA VAL A 190 17.70 -10.20 12.55
C VAL A 190 18.45 -10.81 13.73
N PRO A 191 19.71 -11.26 13.56
CA PRO A 191 20.49 -11.90 14.63
C PRO A 191 20.57 -11.05 15.90
N GLY A 192 20.21 -11.66 17.03
CA GLY A 192 20.17 -11.01 18.34
C GLY A 192 18.96 -10.08 18.59
N TRP A 193 18.00 -10.03 17.64
CA TRP A 193 16.80 -9.19 17.77
C TRP A 193 15.49 -9.94 17.55
N SER A 194 15.44 -10.82 16.57
CA SER A 194 14.22 -11.51 16.17
C SER A 194 14.46 -12.98 15.77
N ASP A 195 15.60 -13.55 16.11
CA ASP A 195 16.04 -14.90 15.78
C ASP A 195 15.86 -15.90 16.93
N ASP A 196 15.22 -15.50 18.03
CA ASP A 196 14.96 -16.36 19.18
C ASP A 196 13.63 -17.14 19.07
N ASP A 197 13.58 -18.30 19.75
CA ASP A 197 12.41 -19.19 19.71
C ASP A 197 11.14 -18.55 20.31
N ASP A 198 11.26 -17.67 21.32
CA ASP A 198 10.09 -17.00 21.94
C ASP A 198 9.44 -16.04 20.93
N SER A 199 10.22 -15.27 20.20
CA SER A 199 9.73 -14.41 19.13
C SER A 199 9.03 -15.20 18.03
N ALA A 200 9.60 -16.35 17.62
CA ALA A 200 8.98 -17.24 16.64
C ALA A 200 7.65 -17.85 17.15
N HIS A 201 7.60 -18.31 18.39
CA HIS A 201 6.37 -18.83 19.00
C HIS A 201 5.26 -17.79 19.07
N ARG A 202 5.56 -16.59 19.56
CA ARG A 202 4.59 -15.47 19.62
C ARG A 202 4.07 -15.08 18.25
N LEU A 203 4.94 -15.07 17.24
CA LEU A 203 4.55 -14.81 15.85
C LEU A 203 3.57 -15.88 15.36
N CYS A 204 3.89 -17.17 15.55
CA CYS A 204 3.05 -18.27 15.13
C CYS A 204 1.67 -18.26 15.84
N GLU A 205 1.62 -18.01 17.15
CA GLU A 205 0.37 -17.91 17.88
C GLU A 205 -0.48 -16.75 17.36
N PHE A 206 0.11 -15.57 17.22
CA PHE A 206 -0.60 -14.39 16.74
C PHE A 206 -1.16 -14.57 15.33
N THR A 207 -0.35 -15.10 14.40
CA THR A 207 -0.74 -15.29 12.99
C THR A 207 -1.80 -16.38 12.82
N ARG A 208 -1.74 -17.46 13.62
CA ARG A 208 -2.78 -18.50 13.68
C ARG A 208 -4.14 -17.90 14.08
N ASP A 209 -4.14 -17.00 15.07
CA ASP A 209 -5.36 -16.41 15.60
C ASP A 209 -5.99 -15.38 14.64
N MET A 210 -5.24 -14.85 13.68
CA MET A 210 -5.75 -13.96 12.63
C MET A 210 -6.70 -14.69 11.65
N GLY A 211 -6.41 -15.95 11.29
CA GLY A 211 -7.27 -16.78 10.44
C GLY A 211 -7.31 -16.40 8.95
N ASN A 212 -6.70 -15.30 8.53
CA ASN A 212 -6.65 -14.79 7.15
C ASN A 212 -5.23 -14.78 6.56
N VAL A 213 -4.28 -15.38 7.26
CA VAL A 213 -2.87 -15.49 6.81
C VAL A 213 -2.73 -16.67 5.85
N GLU A 214 -2.29 -16.40 4.62
CA GLU A 214 -2.06 -17.44 3.60
C GLU A 214 -0.60 -17.92 3.59
N LYS A 215 0.34 -17.09 4.07
CA LYS A 215 1.78 -17.39 4.02
C LYS A 215 2.54 -16.60 5.09
N ILE A 216 3.63 -17.17 5.59
CA ILE A 216 4.66 -16.52 6.40
C ILE A 216 6.00 -16.68 5.68
#